data_b6d302375a61ce576f43c90cf4345b16
#
_entry.id   b6d302375a61ce576f43c90cf4345b16
#
_cell.length_a   1.000
_cell.length_b   1.000
_cell.length_c   1.000
_cell.angle_alpha   90.00
_cell.angle_beta   90.00
_cell.angle_gamma   90.00
#
_symmetry.space_group_name_H-M   'P 1'
#
loop_
_entity.id
_entity.type
_entity.pdbx_description
1 polymer ?
#
loop_
_entity_poly.entity_id
_entity_poly.type
_entity_poly.pdbx_seq_one_letter_code
_entity_poly.pdbx_strand_id
1 'polypeptide(L)'
;MILEHLKDETRTIILYEAPHRLLKTLEELYSTMGNRKMTVCRELTKKHETVFVSEMEEVISYYTEHPAKGECVLIIQGRTLEELKKESQEQFQELDLMEHMERYLGKGLSQKEAMKLVAKDRGVGKRDIYQELLRYKK
;
A
#
# COMPACT_ATOMS: atom_id res chain seq x y z
N MET A 1 -8.38 7.27 12.78
CA MET A 1 -7.34 8.31 12.67
C MET A 1 -7.11 8.70 11.23
N ILE A 2 -6.72 9.94 11.01
CA ILE A 2 -6.52 10.51 9.65
C ILE A 2 -5.51 9.68 8.83
N LEU A 3 -4.47 9.13 9.48
CA LEU A 3 -3.43 8.37 8.79
C LEU A 3 -3.92 7.09 8.11
N GLU A 4 -4.94 6.45 8.67
CA GLU A 4 -5.48 5.23 8.05
C GLU A 4 -6.14 5.50 6.70
N HIS A 5 -6.69 6.70 6.53
CA HIS A 5 -7.28 7.10 5.25
C HIS A 5 -6.23 7.32 4.17
N LEU A 6 -4.96 7.48 4.55
CA LEU A 6 -3.87 7.69 3.62
C LEU A 6 -3.21 6.39 3.17
N LYS A 7 -3.53 5.28 3.81
CA LYS A 7 -2.90 3.98 3.53
C LYS A 7 -2.94 3.61 2.05
N ASP A 8 -4.10 3.78 1.41
CA ASP A 8 -4.31 3.40 0.02
C ASP A 8 -4.31 4.60 -0.94
N GLU A 9 -3.88 5.76 -0.46
CA GLU A 9 -3.84 6.97 -1.28
C GLU A 9 -2.84 6.79 -2.43
N THR A 10 -3.28 7.06 -3.65
CA THR A 10 -2.44 6.93 -4.84
C THR A 10 -1.76 8.23 -5.23
N ARG A 11 -2.28 9.36 -4.76
CA ARG A 11 -1.69 10.67 -5.02
C ARG A 11 -0.54 10.92 -4.05
N THR A 12 0.37 11.81 -4.44
CA THR A 12 1.44 12.25 -3.55
C THR A 12 0.86 12.96 -2.33
N ILE A 13 1.36 12.59 -1.16
CA ILE A 13 0.90 13.14 0.11
C ILE A 13 1.90 14.18 0.59
N ILE A 14 1.42 15.36 0.98
CA ILE A 14 2.25 16.43 1.51
C ILE A 14 1.78 16.74 2.93
N LEU A 15 2.70 16.65 3.89
CA LEU A 15 2.42 16.92 5.30
C LEU A 15 3.39 17.96 5.84
N TYR A 16 2.90 18.85 6.68
CA TYR A 16 3.71 19.80 7.43
C TYR A 16 3.87 19.29 8.85
N GLU A 17 5.10 19.30 9.36
CA GLU A 17 5.36 18.79 10.71
C GLU A 17 6.39 19.63 11.47
N ALA A 18 6.19 19.75 12.76
CA ALA A 18 7.15 20.40 13.65
C ALA A 18 8.35 19.46 13.88
N PRO A 19 9.56 20.01 14.04
CA PRO A 19 10.76 19.17 14.17
C PRO A 19 10.73 18.24 15.36
N HIS A 20 10.16 18.63 16.47
CA HIS A 20 10.10 17.81 17.67
C HIS A 20 9.10 16.64 17.56
N ARG A 21 8.21 16.67 16.55
CA ARG A 21 7.24 15.60 16.29
C ARG A 21 7.58 14.77 15.07
N LEU A 22 8.60 15.16 14.33
CA LEU A 22 8.94 14.51 13.06
C LEU A 22 9.15 13.02 13.20
N LEU A 23 9.97 12.57 14.14
CA LEU A 23 10.28 11.16 14.30
C LEU A 23 9.03 10.33 14.65
N LYS A 24 8.21 10.84 15.56
CA LYS A 24 6.96 10.17 15.94
C LYS A 24 6.02 10.04 14.75
N THR A 25 5.88 11.11 13.98
CA THR A 25 5.03 11.11 12.78
C THR A 25 5.55 10.12 11.73
N LEU A 26 6.86 10.08 11.52
CA LEU A 26 7.47 9.12 10.60
C LEU A 26 7.21 7.67 11.03
N GLU A 27 7.33 7.38 12.31
CA GLU A 27 7.07 6.04 12.84
C GLU A 27 5.61 5.64 12.67
N GLU A 28 4.68 6.57 12.91
CA GLU A 28 3.25 6.34 12.70
C GLU A 28 2.92 6.11 11.23
N LEU A 29 3.53 6.90 10.34
CA LEU A 29 3.36 6.73 8.89
C LEU A 29 3.90 5.38 8.43
N TYR A 30 5.07 4.99 8.91
CA TYR A 30 5.66 3.70 8.57
C TYR A 30 4.78 2.54 9.02
N SER A 31 4.28 2.61 10.23
CA SER A 31 3.39 1.59 10.78
C SER A 31 2.08 1.46 9.99
N THR A 32 1.55 2.59 9.51
CA THR A 32 0.27 2.61 8.78
C THR A 32 0.43 2.30 7.31
N MET A 33 1.44 2.87 6.68
CA MET A 33 1.59 2.87 5.21
C MET A 33 2.67 1.93 4.69
N GLY A 34 3.53 1.42 5.57
CA GLY A 34 4.68 0.64 5.17
C GLY A 34 5.82 1.51 4.65
N ASN A 35 6.86 0.85 4.16
CA ASN A 35 8.04 1.54 3.65
C ASN A 35 7.73 2.16 2.28
N ARG A 36 7.96 3.46 2.16
CA ARG A 36 7.73 4.20 0.92
C ARG A 36 8.82 5.21 0.69
N LYS A 37 9.02 5.54 -0.57
CA LYS A 37 9.93 6.60 -0.97
C LYS A 37 9.32 7.93 -0.55
N MET A 38 10.14 8.80 0.06
CA MET A 38 9.68 10.08 0.54
C MET A 38 10.79 11.13 0.47
N THR A 39 10.39 12.36 0.59
CA THR A 39 11.30 13.50 0.65
C THR A 39 11.00 14.29 1.91
N VAL A 40 12.04 14.64 2.66
CA VAL A 40 11.92 15.55 3.79
C VAL A 40 12.61 16.85 3.42
N CYS A 41 11.84 17.92 3.38
CA CYS A 41 12.35 19.26 3.12
C CYS A 41 12.33 20.03 4.44
N ARG A 42 13.48 20.59 4.82
CA ARG A 42 13.58 21.38 6.04
C ARG A 42 14.01 22.78 5.71
N GLU A 43 13.48 23.73 6.45
CA GLU A 43 13.85 25.14 6.30
C GLU A 43 13.67 25.65 4.85
N LEU A 44 12.57 25.25 4.19
CA LEU A 44 12.27 25.69 2.82
C LEU A 44 12.31 27.21 2.71
N THR A 45 12.93 27.70 1.65
CA THR A 45 13.14 29.14 1.34
C THR A 45 14.02 29.88 2.34
N LYS A 46 14.61 29.18 3.29
CA LYS A 46 15.54 29.76 4.26
C LYS A 46 17.00 29.44 3.89
N LYS A 47 17.94 30.10 4.57
CA LYS A 47 19.37 29.98 4.29
C LYS A 47 19.92 28.56 4.41
N HIS A 48 19.37 27.76 5.34
CA HIS A 48 19.82 26.39 5.60
C HIS A 48 18.83 25.35 5.11
N GLU A 49 18.23 25.60 3.96
CA GLU A 49 17.32 24.66 3.33
C GLU A 49 18.01 23.31 3.06
N THR A 50 17.38 22.21 3.49
CA THR A 50 17.88 20.87 3.21
C THR A 50 16.78 20.02 2.63
N VAL A 51 17.16 19.13 1.70
CA VAL A 51 16.26 18.18 1.05
C VAL A 51 16.86 16.79 1.18
N PHE A 52 16.13 15.87 1.77
CA PHE A 52 16.56 14.50 1.96
C PHE A 52 15.56 13.56 1.28
N VAL A 53 16.02 12.83 0.26
CA VAL A 53 15.21 11.89 -0.52
C VAL A 53 15.69 10.48 -0.24
N SER A 54 14.80 9.63 0.30
CA SER A 54 15.13 8.25 0.57
C SER A 54 13.86 7.45 0.89
N GLU A 55 14.03 6.17 1.17
CA GLU A 55 12.93 5.36 1.67
C GLU A 55 12.65 5.70 3.13
N MET A 56 11.41 5.52 3.56
CA MET A 56 10.98 5.90 4.92
C MET A 56 11.83 5.27 6.02
N GLU A 57 12.24 4.01 5.87
CA GLU A 57 13.12 3.34 6.84
C GLU A 57 14.43 4.09 7.04
N GLU A 58 15.05 4.53 5.96
CA GLU A 58 16.31 5.27 6.00
C GLU A 58 16.11 6.65 6.61
N VAL A 59 14.97 7.28 6.30
CA VAL A 59 14.64 8.59 6.86
C VAL A 59 14.48 8.52 8.37
N ILE A 60 13.79 7.49 8.86
CA ILE A 60 13.60 7.25 10.30
C ILE A 60 14.95 7.01 10.98
N SER A 61 15.79 6.17 10.38
CA SER A 61 17.11 5.86 10.91
C SER A 61 17.97 7.13 11.00
N TYR A 62 17.95 7.94 9.96
CA TYR A 62 18.71 9.20 9.92
C TYR A 62 18.27 10.15 11.03
N TYR A 63 16.97 10.40 11.17
CA TYR A 63 16.47 11.36 12.16
C TYR A 63 16.44 10.82 13.58
N THR A 64 16.59 9.52 13.77
CA THR A 64 16.82 8.94 15.09
C THR A 64 18.18 9.39 15.64
N GLU A 65 19.19 9.45 14.77
CA GLU A 65 20.55 9.87 15.15
C GLU A 65 20.79 11.37 15.01
N HIS A 66 20.02 12.02 14.13
CA HIS A 66 20.21 13.44 13.80
C HIS A 66 18.88 14.19 14.00
N PRO A 67 18.56 14.59 15.26
CA PRO A 67 17.29 15.28 15.52
C PRO A 67 17.10 16.49 14.59
N ALA A 68 15.90 16.60 14.03
CA ALA A 68 15.58 17.68 13.10
C ALA A 68 15.47 19.03 13.80
N LYS A 69 15.84 20.09 13.07
CA LYS A 69 15.69 21.47 13.50
C LYS A 69 14.89 22.21 12.43
N GLY A 70 14.01 23.10 12.86
CA GLY A 70 13.21 23.90 11.95
C GLY A 70 11.99 23.14 11.41
N GLU A 71 11.17 23.84 10.66
CA GLU A 71 9.96 23.27 10.09
C GLU A 71 10.25 22.23 9.02
N CYS A 72 9.44 21.19 9.00
CA CYS A 72 9.58 20.08 8.07
C CYS A 72 8.37 19.96 7.15
N VAL A 73 8.63 19.72 5.87
CA VAL A 73 7.60 19.35 4.90
C VAL A 73 7.92 17.95 4.42
N LEU A 74 6.96 17.04 4.59
CA LEU A 74 7.10 15.65 4.18
C LEU A 74 6.34 15.45 2.88
N ILE A 75 7.03 14.91 1.88
CA ILE A 75 6.42 14.57 0.59
C ILE A 75 6.53 13.07 0.45
N ILE A 76 5.39 12.38 0.50
CA ILE A 76 5.34 10.91 0.53
C ILE A 76 4.72 10.41 -0.76
N GLN A 77 5.40 9.46 -1.41
CA GLN A 77 4.88 8.85 -2.61
C GLN A 77 3.63 8.03 -2.27
N GLY A 78 2.55 8.24 -3.04
CA GLY A 78 1.35 7.43 -2.90
C GLY A 78 1.56 6.01 -3.42
N ARG A 79 0.60 5.12 -3.14
CA ARG A 79 0.66 3.76 -3.65
C ARG A 79 0.32 3.75 -5.13
N THR A 80 1.01 2.89 -5.89
CA THR A 80 0.67 2.72 -7.30
C THR A 80 -0.58 1.87 -7.42
N LEU A 81 -1.31 2.06 -8.52
CA LEU A 81 -2.47 1.21 -8.81
C LEU A 81 -2.06 -0.25 -8.95
N GLU A 82 -0.84 -0.50 -9.44
CA GLU A 82 -0.30 -1.85 -9.56
C GLU A 82 -0.09 -2.49 -8.20
N GLU A 83 0.44 -1.75 -7.22
CA GLU A 83 0.61 -2.24 -5.85
C GLU A 83 -0.73 -2.61 -5.22
N LEU A 84 -1.75 -1.76 -5.38
CA LEU A 84 -3.09 -2.01 -4.86
C LEU A 84 -3.71 -3.24 -5.51
N LYS A 85 -3.54 -3.38 -6.81
CA LYS A 85 -4.04 -4.53 -7.56
C LYS A 85 -3.37 -5.82 -7.11
N LYS A 86 -2.05 -5.79 -6.93
CA LYS A 86 -1.29 -6.94 -6.47
C LYS A 86 -1.72 -7.38 -5.06
N GLU A 87 -1.87 -6.43 -4.15
CA GLU A 87 -2.33 -6.70 -2.79
C GLU A 87 -3.73 -7.33 -2.79
N SER A 88 -4.63 -6.80 -3.60
CA SER A 88 -5.97 -7.36 -3.75
C SER A 88 -5.93 -8.79 -4.26
N GLN A 89 -5.08 -9.05 -5.27
CA GLN A 89 -4.92 -10.41 -5.81
C GLN A 89 -4.37 -11.38 -4.77
N GLU A 90 -3.41 -10.95 -3.97
CA GLU A 90 -2.83 -11.77 -2.91
C GLU A 90 -3.86 -12.13 -1.84
N GLN A 91 -4.73 -11.19 -1.47
CA GLN A 91 -5.81 -11.44 -0.52
C GLN A 91 -6.76 -12.50 -1.04
N PHE A 92 -7.10 -12.46 -2.32
CA PHE A 92 -7.97 -13.46 -2.93
C PHE A 92 -7.30 -14.83 -3.01
N GLN A 93 -5.98 -14.89 -3.16
CA GLN A 93 -5.26 -16.16 -3.19
C GLN A 93 -5.32 -16.92 -1.87
N GLU A 94 -5.45 -16.20 -0.75
CA GLU A 94 -5.61 -16.81 0.56
C GLU A 94 -7.01 -17.35 0.80
N LEU A 95 -7.98 -16.89 0.03
CA LEU A 95 -9.36 -17.34 0.14
C LEU A 95 -9.52 -18.73 -0.50
N ASP A 96 -10.29 -19.61 0.13
CA ASP A 96 -10.59 -20.90 -0.45
C ASP A 96 -11.27 -20.74 -1.81
N LEU A 97 -10.81 -21.50 -2.79
CA LEU A 97 -11.31 -21.38 -4.17
C LEU A 97 -12.82 -21.62 -4.27
N MET A 98 -13.34 -22.63 -3.55
CA MET A 98 -14.77 -22.93 -3.57
C MET A 98 -15.60 -21.79 -2.98
N GLU A 99 -15.13 -21.18 -1.89
CA GLU A 99 -15.80 -20.02 -1.31
C GLU A 99 -15.77 -18.83 -2.27
N HIS A 100 -14.65 -18.62 -2.95
CA HIS A 100 -14.51 -17.54 -3.94
C HIS A 100 -15.50 -17.74 -5.10
N MET A 101 -15.61 -18.97 -5.58
CA MET A 101 -16.57 -19.31 -6.63
C MET A 101 -18.02 -19.09 -6.16
N GLU A 102 -18.33 -19.50 -4.92
CA GLU A 102 -19.66 -19.35 -4.36
C GLU A 102 -20.14 -17.90 -4.27
N ARG A 103 -19.22 -16.98 -4.04
CA ARG A 103 -19.55 -15.54 -4.01
C ARG A 103 -20.18 -15.07 -5.32
N TYR A 104 -19.71 -15.61 -6.44
CA TYR A 104 -20.25 -15.26 -7.76
C TYR A 104 -21.43 -16.13 -8.15
N LEU A 105 -21.37 -17.42 -7.86
CA LEU A 105 -22.47 -18.32 -8.14
C LEU A 105 -23.74 -17.92 -7.36
N GLY A 106 -23.57 -17.45 -6.12
CA GLY A 106 -24.66 -16.95 -5.30
C GLY A 106 -25.35 -15.70 -5.87
N LYS A 107 -24.68 -15.01 -6.78
CA LYS A 107 -25.24 -13.84 -7.47
C LYS A 107 -25.99 -14.21 -8.75
N GLY A 108 -26.12 -15.49 -9.04
CA GLY A 108 -26.81 -15.99 -10.23
C GLY A 108 -25.96 -16.12 -11.48
N LEU A 109 -24.62 -15.99 -11.34
CA LEU A 109 -23.73 -16.17 -12.47
C LEU A 109 -23.50 -17.64 -12.81
N SER A 110 -23.26 -17.94 -14.07
CA SER A 110 -22.91 -19.29 -14.49
C SER A 110 -21.52 -19.68 -13.97
N GLN A 111 -21.25 -20.97 -13.91
CA GLN A 111 -19.93 -21.47 -13.51
C GLN A 111 -18.83 -20.87 -14.38
N LYS A 112 -19.04 -20.77 -15.68
CA LYS A 112 -18.10 -20.21 -16.64
C LYS A 112 -17.81 -18.73 -16.34
N GLU A 113 -18.85 -17.95 -16.07
CA GLU A 113 -18.72 -16.54 -15.72
C GLU A 113 -18.03 -16.36 -14.37
N ALA A 114 -18.40 -17.18 -13.38
CA ALA A 114 -17.78 -17.14 -12.06
C ALA A 114 -16.28 -17.46 -12.14
N MET A 115 -15.89 -18.47 -12.93
CA MET A 115 -14.48 -18.82 -13.13
C MET A 115 -13.70 -17.68 -13.74
N LYS A 116 -14.28 -16.98 -14.70
CA LYS A 116 -13.65 -15.84 -15.35
C LYS A 116 -13.38 -14.72 -14.37
N LEU A 117 -14.35 -14.42 -13.51
CA LEU A 117 -14.21 -13.36 -12.50
C LEU A 117 -13.24 -13.75 -11.38
N VAL A 118 -13.29 -15.00 -10.93
CA VAL A 118 -12.35 -15.51 -9.93
C VAL A 118 -10.90 -15.45 -10.46
N ALA A 119 -10.69 -15.84 -11.71
CA ALA A 119 -9.38 -15.78 -12.34
C ALA A 119 -8.86 -14.34 -12.38
N LYS A 120 -9.73 -13.39 -12.73
CA LYS A 120 -9.37 -11.97 -12.76
C LYS A 120 -9.00 -11.46 -11.37
N ASP A 121 -9.81 -11.80 -10.35
CA ASP A 121 -9.56 -11.38 -8.97
C ASP A 121 -8.22 -11.91 -8.44
N ARG A 122 -7.87 -13.15 -8.80
CA ARG A 122 -6.64 -13.79 -8.35
C ARG A 122 -5.42 -13.47 -9.22
N GLY A 123 -5.62 -12.83 -10.35
CA GLY A 123 -4.54 -12.50 -11.28
C GLY A 123 -3.97 -13.72 -11.98
N VAL A 124 -4.78 -14.75 -12.21
CA VAL A 124 -4.38 -15.98 -12.89
C VAL A 124 -5.26 -16.24 -14.11
N GLY A 125 -4.90 -17.24 -14.91
CA GLY A 125 -5.69 -17.60 -16.07
C GLY A 125 -6.91 -18.45 -15.70
N LYS A 126 -7.94 -18.37 -16.51
CA LYS A 126 -9.15 -19.18 -16.34
C LYS A 126 -8.82 -20.68 -16.35
N ARG A 127 -7.85 -21.08 -17.16
CA ARG A 127 -7.39 -22.46 -17.24
C ARG A 127 -6.86 -22.95 -15.89
N ASP A 128 -6.13 -22.10 -15.20
CA ASP A 128 -5.59 -22.43 -13.87
C ASP A 128 -6.70 -22.68 -12.87
N ILE A 129 -7.76 -21.88 -12.92
CA ILE A 129 -8.92 -22.02 -12.06
C ILE A 129 -9.62 -23.35 -12.37
N TYR A 130 -9.81 -23.66 -13.65
CA TYR A 130 -10.44 -24.90 -14.07
C TYR A 130 -9.66 -26.12 -13.58
N GLN A 131 -8.34 -26.12 -13.74
CA GLN A 131 -7.50 -27.23 -13.29
C GLN A 131 -7.55 -27.40 -11.77
N GLU A 132 -7.55 -26.31 -11.05
CA GLU A 132 -7.62 -26.35 -9.59
C GLU A 132 -8.98 -26.87 -9.10
N LEU A 133 -10.08 -26.46 -9.75
CA LEU A 133 -11.41 -26.96 -9.45
C LEU A 133 -11.54 -28.47 -9.70
N LEU A 134 -10.86 -29.00 -10.70
CA LEU A 134 -10.87 -30.44 -10.98
C LEU A 134 -10.30 -31.25 -9.81
N ARG A 135 -9.37 -30.68 -9.05
CA ARG A 135 -8.79 -31.36 -7.88
C ARG A 135 -9.82 -31.54 -6.76
N TYR A 136 -10.79 -30.65 -6.66
CA TYR A 136 -11.84 -30.72 -5.65
C TYR A 136 -12.92 -31.72 -5.98
N LYS A 137 -13.01 -32.18 -7.23
CA LYS A 137 -14.03 -33.14 -7.67
C LYS A 137 -13.64 -34.60 -7.50
N LYS A 138 -12.46 -34.85 -6.96
CA LYS A 138 -12.02 -36.25 -6.74
C LYS A 138 -12.54 -36.82 -5.44
#